data_3e141597c1b45acab8e766046e1a591c
#
_entry.id   3e141597c1b45acab8e766046e1a591c
#
_cell.length_a   1.000
_cell.length_b   1.000
_cell.length_c   1.000
_cell.angle_alpha   90.00
_cell.angle_beta   90.00
_cell.angle_gamma   90.00
#
_symmetry.space_group_name_H-M   'P 1'
#
loop_
_entity.id
_entity.type
_entity.pdbx_description
1 polymer ?
#
loop_
_entity_poly.entity_id
_entity_poly.type
_entity_poly.pdbx_seq_one_letter_code
_entity_poly.pdbx_strand_id
1 'polypeptide(L)'
;IVKENATLRKLGVTFPFLVTDQADGLPWYVEVSGTFTSARPGMRRADVLWKTLGRAHVLATAGEETPRLLILTSHLPRVKSEGDRALRAVGGTGFFDAIEMFNNDAVARLTHYAKVAPELPDPGFWSEKEIATKFA
;
A
#
# COMPACT_ATOMS: atom_id res chain seq x y z
N ILE A 1 9.63 -1.50 15.41
CA ILE A 1 10.70 -2.37 14.88
C ILE A 1 10.46 -2.53 13.39
N VAL A 2 11.48 -2.25 12.60
CA VAL A 2 11.43 -2.37 11.14
C VAL A 2 12.40 -3.48 10.73
N LYS A 3 11.90 -4.45 9.95
CA LYS A 3 12.70 -5.49 9.34
C LYS A 3 12.77 -5.26 7.83
N GLU A 4 13.97 -5.22 7.28
CA GLU A 4 14.20 -5.12 5.84
C GLU A 4 14.14 -6.50 5.17
N ASN A 5 13.71 -6.52 3.91
CA ASN A 5 13.66 -7.72 3.08
C ASN A 5 12.95 -8.89 3.75
N ALA A 6 11.72 -8.67 4.19
CA ALA A 6 10.90 -9.69 4.83
C ALA A 6 10.42 -10.74 3.81
N THR A 7 10.93 -11.96 3.93
CA THR A 7 10.60 -13.06 3.03
C THR A 7 9.54 -13.97 3.63
N LEU A 8 8.46 -14.15 2.90
CA LEU A 8 7.41 -15.12 3.20
C LEU A 8 7.67 -16.39 2.39
N ARG A 9 8.42 -17.30 2.95
CA ARG A 9 8.93 -18.50 2.22
C ARG A 9 7.82 -19.36 1.62
N LYS A 10 6.71 -19.55 2.34
CA LYS A 10 5.58 -20.35 1.85
C LYS A 10 4.88 -19.74 0.65
N LEU A 11 4.91 -18.42 0.52
CA LEU A 11 4.29 -17.68 -0.56
C LEU A 11 5.26 -17.33 -1.68
N GLY A 12 6.56 -17.48 -1.44
CA GLY A 12 7.58 -17.13 -2.43
C GLY A 12 7.69 -15.63 -2.70
N VAL A 13 7.34 -14.78 -1.73
CA VAL A 13 7.36 -13.34 -1.91
C VAL A 13 8.17 -12.66 -0.81
N THR A 14 8.93 -11.63 -1.20
CA THR A 14 9.71 -10.79 -0.29
C THR A 14 9.23 -9.35 -0.39
N PHE A 15 8.92 -8.74 0.74
CA PHE A 15 8.60 -7.32 0.80
C PHE A 15 9.79 -6.51 1.31
N PRO A 16 10.00 -5.28 0.81
CA PRO A 16 11.11 -4.43 1.25
C PRO A 16 11.14 -4.21 2.75
N PHE A 17 9.99 -4.02 3.37
CA PHE A 17 9.91 -3.78 4.81
C PHE A 17 8.76 -4.54 5.45
N LEU A 18 9.00 -4.95 6.69
CA LEU A 18 7.98 -5.40 7.63
C LEU A 18 8.09 -4.52 8.86
N VAL A 19 7.01 -3.86 9.21
CA VAL A 19 6.95 -2.97 10.36
C VAL A 19 5.99 -3.57 11.38
N THR A 20 6.48 -3.81 12.60
CA THR A 20 5.61 -4.29 13.68
C THR A 20 4.90 -3.12 14.33
N ASP A 21 3.58 -3.17 14.32
CA ASP A 21 2.76 -2.17 15.00
C ASP A 21 2.92 -2.31 16.51
N GLN A 22 3.27 -1.22 17.17
CA GLN A 22 3.46 -1.23 18.63
C GLN A 22 2.15 -1.28 19.40
N ALA A 23 1.05 -0.89 18.77
CA ALA A 23 -0.26 -0.87 19.42
C ALA A 23 -0.86 -2.27 19.56
N ASP A 24 -0.72 -3.14 18.56
CA ASP A 24 -1.33 -4.47 18.55
C ASP A 24 -0.35 -5.63 18.29
N GLY A 25 0.92 -5.32 18.04
CA GLY A 25 1.96 -6.32 17.77
C GLY A 25 1.86 -7.00 16.41
N LEU A 26 0.95 -6.57 15.54
CA LEU A 26 0.75 -7.17 14.22
C LEU A 26 1.65 -6.53 13.17
N PRO A 27 2.03 -7.29 12.13
CA PRO A 27 2.90 -6.77 11.09
C PRO A 27 2.17 -5.94 10.06
N TRP A 28 2.81 -4.88 9.61
CA TRP A 28 2.51 -4.18 8.38
C TRP A 28 3.57 -4.55 7.34
N TYR A 29 3.16 -5.04 6.20
CA TYR A 29 4.04 -5.24 5.05
C TYR A 29 4.07 -3.94 4.25
N VAL A 30 5.25 -3.57 3.78
CA VAL A 30 5.44 -2.36 2.99
C VAL A 30 6.07 -2.73 1.66
N GLU A 31 5.37 -2.42 0.58
CA GLU A 31 5.89 -2.51 -0.78
C GLU A 31 6.30 -1.11 -1.23
N VAL A 32 7.45 -1.02 -1.87
CA VAL A 32 7.92 0.23 -2.46
C VAL A 32 7.98 0.05 -3.96
N SER A 33 7.19 0.83 -4.68
CA SER A 33 7.06 0.74 -6.13
C SER A 33 7.42 2.04 -6.79
N GLY A 34 8.36 2.01 -7.70
CA GLY A 34 8.63 3.18 -8.52
C GLY A 34 10.08 3.40 -8.89
N THR A 35 10.25 4.18 -9.90
CA THR A 35 11.56 4.73 -10.32
C THR A 35 11.40 6.22 -10.51
N PHE A 36 12.48 6.97 -10.26
CA PHE A 36 12.47 8.43 -10.40
C PHE A 36 13.00 8.90 -11.76
N THR A 37 13.51 7.98 -12.60
CA THR A 37 14.29 8.31 -13.78
C THR A 37 13.57 8.05 -15.10
N SER A 38 12.33 7.57 -15.06
CA SER A 38 11.56 7.20 -16.25
C SER A 38 10.59 8.31 -16.66
N ALA A 39 10.27 8.37 -17.97
CA ALA A 39 9.18 9.21 -18.49
C ALA A 39 7.81 8.81 -17.93
N ARG A 40 7.67 7.57 -17.45
CA ARG A 40 6.48 7.08 -16.74
C ARG A 40 6.92 6.57 -15.37
N PRO A 41 7.04 7.48 -14.38
CA PRO A 41 7.57 7.10 -13.07
C PRO A 41 6.55 6.33 -12.24
N GLY A 42 7.08 5.53 -11.31
CA GLY A 42 6.27 4.82 -10.32
C GLY A 42 5.25 3.88 -10.95
N MET A 43 4.05 3.89 -10.42
CA MET A 43 2.96 3.02 -10.87
C MET A 43 2.26 3.51 -12.15
N ARG A 44 2.74 4.59 -12.76
CA ARG A 44 2.34 4.97 -14.12
C ARG A 44 2.90 4.01 -15.17
N ARG A 45 3.89 3.21 -14.80
CA ARG A 45 4.38 2.10 -15.62
C ARG A 45 3.51 0.87 -15.40
N ALA A 46 3.00 0.30 -16.50
CA ALA A 46 2.14 -0.87 -16.45
C ALA A 46 2.84 -2.09 -15.83
N ASP A 47 4.12 -2.31 -16.15
CA ASP A 47 4.88 -3.43 -15.59
C ASP A 47 5.04 -3.33 -14.07
N VAL A 48 5.29 -2.14 -13.54
CA VAL A 48 5.37 -1.87 -12.10
C VAL A 48 4.02 -2.09 -11.43
N LEU A 49 2.96 -1.54 -12.01
CA LEU A 49 1.60 -1.68 -11.50
C LEU A 49 1.19 -3.15 -11.38
N TRP A 50 1.29 -3.91 -12.46
CA TRP A 50 0.85 -5.30 -12.48
C TRP A 50 1.70 -6.21 -11.61
N LYS A 51 3.01 -5.97 -11.54
CA LYS A 51 3.88 -6.68 -10.61
C LYS A 51 3.47 -6.42 -9.16
N THR A 52 3.18 -5.18 -8.81
CA THR A 52 2.76 -4.80 -7.45
C THR A 52 1.42 -5.45 -7.10
N LEU A 53 0.44 -5.39 -8.00
CA LEU A 53 -0.86 -6.03 -7.78
C LEU A 53 -0.75 -7.55 -7.68
N GLY A 54 0.10 -8.17 -8.49
CA GLY A 54 0.36 -9.61 -8.41
C GLY A 54 0.95 -10.02 -7.07
N ARG A 55 1.91 -9.27 -6.55
CA ARG A 55 2.52 -9.50 -5.24
C ARG A 55 1.51 -9.30 -4.11
N ALA A 56 0.68 -8.26 -4.21
CA ALA A 56 -0.41 -8.03 -3.26
C ALA A 56 -1.39 -9.21 -3.24
N HIS A 57 -1.76 -9.71 -4.40
CA HIS A 57 -2.65 -10.87 -4.50
C HIS A 57 -2.06 -12.11 -3.82
N VAL A 58 -0.78 -12.39 -4.05
CA VAL A 58 -0.10 -13.52 -3.40
C VAL A 58 -0.16 -13.39 -1.88
N LEU A 59 0.09 -12.20 -1.34
CA LEU A 59 -0.03 -11.97 0.11
C LEU A 59 -1.47 -12.16 0.59
N ALA A 60 -2.45 -11.70 -0.16
CA ALA A 60 -3.87 -11.83 0.19
C ALA A 60 -4.35 -13.28 0.28
N THR A 61 -3.71 -14.21 -0.42
CA THR A 61 -4.04 -15.63 -0.33
C THR A 61 -3.70 -16.27 1.01
N ALA A 62 -2.86 -15.63 1.83
CA ALA A 62 -2.41 -16.17 3.11
C ALA A 62 -3.45 -16.04 4.23
N GLY A 63 -4.51 -15.26 4.05
CA GLY A 63 -5.51 -15.01 5.07
C GLY A 63 -6.88 -14.67 4.49
N GLU A 64 -7.87 -14.58 5.37
CA GLU A 64 -9.25 -14.25 4.99
C GLU A 64 -9.54 -12.75 5.03
N GLU A 65 -8.76 -12.01 5.79
CA GLU A 65 -8.91 -10.57 5.93
C GLU A 65 -8.02 -9.82 4.93
N THR A 66 -8.34 -8.56 4.69
CA THR A 66 -7.49 -7.66 3.89
C THR A 66 -6.09 -7.61 4.50
N PRO A 67 -5.05 -7.92 3.73
CA PRO A 67 -3.70 -7.89 4.26
C PRO A 67 -3.29 -6.46 4.64
N ARG A 68 -2.54 -6.35 5.71
CA ARG A 68 -1.92 -5.08 6.12
C ARG A 68 -0.73 -4.78 5.22
N LEU A 69 -1.01 -4.50 3.97
CA LEU A 69 -0.02 -4.13 2.96
C LEU A 69 -0.20 -2.66 2.60
N LEU A 70 0.84 -1.88 2.83
CA LEU A 70 0.95 -0.52 2.37
C LEU A 70 1.82 -0.48 1.12
N ILE A 71 1.29 0.09 0.06
CA ILE A 71 2.04 0.31 -1.17
C ILE A 71 2.50 1.76 -1.18
N LEU A 72 3.80 1.98 -1.10
CA LEU A 72 4.41 3.29 -1.21
C LEU A 72 4.98 3.46 -2.62
N THR A 73 4.58 4.50 -3.30
CA THR A 73 5.04 4.78 -4.66
C THR A 73 5.44 6.25 -4.83
N SER A 74 6.33 6.50 -5.77
CA SER A 74 6.65 7.89 -6.15
C SER A 74 5.48 8.55 -6.88
N HIS A 75 4.75 7.78 -7.69
CA HIS A 75 3.64 8.29 -8.50
C HIS A 75 2.56 7.23 -8.62
N LEU A 76 1.36 7.57 -8.20
CA LEU A 76 0.16 6.78 -8.47
C LEU A 76 -0.20 6.87 -9.96
N PRO A 77 -0.96 5.90 -10.50
CA PRO A 77 -1.50 6.04 -11.85
C PRO A 77 -2.32 7.32 -11.98
N ARG A 78 -2.39 7.84 -13.19
CA ARG A 78 -3.21 9.03 -13.45
C ARG A 78 -4.68 8.72 -13.17
N VAL A 79 -5.37 9.66 -12.54
CA VAL A 79 -6.79 9.54 -12.20
C VAL A 79 -7.61 9.18 -13.44
N LYS A 80 -8.51 8.22 -13.31
CA LYS A 80 -9.36 7.68 -14.39
C LYS A 80 -8.62 6.89 -15.46
N SER A 81 -7.31 6.68 -15.33
CA SER A 81 -6.57 5.79 -16.22
C SER A 81 -6.94 4.33 -15.97
N GLU A 82 -6.56 3.45 -16.89
CA GLU A 82 -6.72 2.01 -16.73
C GLU A 82 -6.01 1.52 -15.45
N GLY A 83 -4.79 2.01 -15.21
CA GLY A 83 -4.04 1.68 -14.00
C GLY A 83 -4.71 2.14 -12.71
N ASP A 84 -5.28 3.33 -12.70
CA ASP A 84 -6.04 3.84 -11.56
C ASP A 84 -7.26 2.96 -11.26
N ARG A 85 -7.98 2.57 -12.28
CA ARG A 85 -9.14 1.68 -12.13
C ARG A 85 -8.75 0.31 -11.58
N ALA A 86 -7.67 -0.27 -12.10
CA ALA A 86 -7.16 -1.55 -11.64
C ALA A 86 -6.74 -1.49 -10.17
N LEU A 87 -6.02 -0.44 -9.80
CA LEU A 87 -5.57 -0.24 -8.42
C LEU A 87 -6.76 -0.10 -7.46
N ARG A 88 -7.75 0.70 -7.82
CA ARG A 88 -8.96 0.89 -7.01
C ARG A 88 -9.80 -0.38 -6.91
N ALA A 89 -9.85 -1.18 -7.95
CA ALA A 89 -10.57 -2.46 -7.95
C ALA A 89 -9.97 -3.46 -6.94
N VAL A 90 -8.66 -3.45 -6.77
CA VAL A 90 -7.96 -4.35 -5.83
C VAL A 90 -7.87 -3.76 -4.42
N GLY A 91 -7.89 -2.44 -4.31
CA GLY A 91 -7.78 -1.74 -3.03
C GLY A 91 -8.89 -2.12 -2.06
N GLY A 92 -8.52 -2.30 -0.80
CA GLY A 92 -9.44 -2.68 0.25
C GLY A 92 -9.66 -4.19 0.39
N THR A 93 -9.27 -5.00 -0.58
CA THR A 93 -9.31 -6.46 -0.50
C THR A 93 -7.94 -7.09 -0.70
N GLY A 94 -7.16 -6.61 -1.66
CA GLY A 94 -5.84 -7.13 -1.97
C GLY A 94 -4.69 -6.39 -1.27
N PHE A 95 -4.91 -5.15 -0.87
CA PHE A 95 -3.97 -4.35 -0.08
C PHE A 95 -4.73 -3.34 0.78
N PHE A 96 -4.06 -2.81 1.80
CA PHE A 96 -4.70 -1.87 2.71
C PHE A 96 -4.80 -0.47 2.12
N ASP A 97 -3.69 0.08 1.64
CA ASP A 97 -3.66 1.42 1.06
C ASP A 97 -2.49 1.58 0.08
N ALA A 98 -2.64 2.52 -0.85
CA ALA A 98 -1.60 2.92 -1.78
C ALA A 98 -1.35 4.43 -1.62
N ILE A 99 -0.12 4.79 -1.32
CA ILE A 99 0.24 6.15 -0.90
C ILE A 99 1.33 6.70 -1.82
N GLU A 100 1.08 7.90 -2.34
CA GLU A 100 2.10 8.66 -3.07
C GLU A 100 2.99 9.37 -2.06
N MET A 101 4.25 8.91 -1.95
CA MET A 101 5.17 9.27 -0.87
C MET A 101 5.44 10.77 -0.74
N PHE A 102 5.38 11.50 -1.83
CA PHE A 102 5.71 12.93 -1.85
C PHE A 102 4.51 13.86 -1.73
N ASN A 103 3.32 13.29 -1.57
CA ASN A 103 2.15 14.09 -1.26
C ASN A 103 2.14 14.53 0.21
N ASN A 104 1.61 15.73 0.46
CA ASN A 104 1.57 16.30 1.81
C ASN A 104 0.74 15.46 2.80
N ASP A 105 -0.21 14.69 2.31
CA ASP A 105 -1.08 13.84 3.12
C ASP A 105 -0.46 12.48 3.49
N ALA A 106 0.64 12.08 2.84
CA ALA A 106 1.25 10.78 3.07
C ALA A 106 1.64 10.56 4.53
N VAL A 107 2.30 11.54 5.13
CA VAL A 107 2.72 11.46 6.54
C VAL A 107 1.51 11.40 7.47
N ALA A 108 0.47 12.17 7.17
CA ALA A 108 -0.76 12.18 7.98
C ALA A 108 -1.45 10.81 7.93
N ARG A 109 -1.53 10.18 6.76
CA ARG A 109 -2.11 8.85 6.60
C ARG A 109 -1.33 7.78 7.37
N LEU A 110 -0.01 7.75 7.20
CA LEU A 110 0.85 6.80 7.91
C LEU A 110 0.78 6.99 9.42
N THR A 111 0.78 8.24 9.88
CA THR A 111 0.64 8.57 11.31
C THR A 111 -0.71 8.10 11.85
N HIS A 112 -1.77 8.30 11.09
CA HIS A 112 -3.10 7.83 11.49
C HIS A 112 -3.13 6.30 11.65
N TYR A 113 -2.60 5.56 10.68
CA TYR A 113 -2.54 4.10 10.77
C TYR A 113 -1.73 3.61 11.96
N ALA A 114 -0.63 4.27 12.26
CA ALA A 114 0.18 3.92 13.43
C ALA A 114 -0.53 4.16 14.76
N LYS A 115 -1.42 5.15 14.83
CA LYS A 115 -2.14 5.50 16.08
C LYS A 115 -3.38 4.66 16.32
N VAL A 116 -4.10 4.30 15.25
CA VAL A 116 -5.42 3.67 15.35
C VAL A 116 -5.46 2.25 14.80
N ALA A 117 -4.31 1.61 14.63
CA ALA A 117 -4.23 0.28 14.04
C ALA A 117 -5.21 -0.75 14.64
N PRO A 118 -5.39 -0.83 15.96
CA PRO A 118 -6.35 -1.76 16.54
C PRO A 118 -7.81 -1.45 16.21
N GLU A 119 -8.08 -0.22 15.79
CA GLU A 119 -9.42 0.31 15.55
C GLU A 119 -9.66 0.59 14.07
N LEU A 120 -8.77 0.12 13.19
CA LEU A 120 -8.92 0.37 11.76
C LEU A 120 -10.23 -0.23 11.25
N PRO A 121 -11.22 0.61 10.94
CA PRO A 121 -12.52 0.09 10.54
C PRO A 121 -12.47 -0.48 9.12
N ASP A 122 -11.82 0.22 8.21
CA ASP A 122 -11.84 -0.10 6.79
C ASP A 122 -10.47 0.15 6.14
N PRO A 123 -9.98 -0.81 5.37
CA PRO A 123 -8.87 -0.56 4.46
C PRO A 123 -9.34 0.31 3.29
N GLY A 124 -8.42 0.98 2.63
CA GLY A 124 -8.86 1.76 1.49
C GLY A 124 -7.77 2.43 0.69
N PHE A 125 -8.14 2.79 -0.50
CA PHE A 125 -7.44 3.72 -1.37
C PHE A 125 -8.34 4.95 -1.52
N TRP A 126 -7.97 6.05 -0.87
CA TRP A 126 -8.87 7.19 -0.70
C TRP A 126 -8.54 8.36 -1.61
N SER A 127 -9.58 9.08 -2.05
CA SER A 127 -9.42 10.32 -2.79
C SER A 127 -8.97 11.46 -1.85
N GLU A 128 -8.41 12.52 -2.41
CA GLU A 128 -8.02 13.71 -1.64
C GLU A 128 -9.17 14.27 -0.81
N LYS A 129 -10.39 14.26 -1.35
CA LYS A 129 -11.58 14.72 -0.65
C LYS A 129 -11.91 13.86 0.56
N GLU A 130 -11.83 12.55 0.40
CA GLU A 130 -12.05 11.62 1.50
C GLU A 130 -10.98 11.76 2.58
N ILE A 131 -9.73 11.93 2.17
CA ILE A 131 -8.62 12.17 3.07
C ILE A 131 -8.83 13.46 3.87
N ALA A 132 -9.17 14.55 3.21
CA ALA A 132 -9.42 15.82 3.87
C ALA A 132 -10.55 15.75 4.91
N THR A 133 -11.57 14.94 4.63
CA THR A 133 -12.70 14.74 5.55
C THR A 133 -12.32 13.83 6.73
N LYS A 134 -11.57 12.78 6.46
CA LYS A 134 -11.30 11.71 7.44
C LYS A 134 -10.15 12.05 8.39
N PHE A 135 -9.17 12.83 7.92
CA PHE A 135 -7.98 13.21 8.71
C PHE A 135 -7.96 14.69 9.08
N ALA A 136 -9.05 15.37 8.90
CA ALA A 136 -9.18 16.77 9.30
C ALA A 136 -9.05 16.94 10.81
#